data_06ff3f67d05360e3f4c4f8d19a5b4f2f
#
_entry.id   06ff3f67d05360e3f4c4f8d19a5b4f2f
#
_cell.length_a   1.000
_cell.length_b   1.000
_cell.length_c   1.000
_cell.angle_alpha   90.00
_cell.angle_beta   90.00
_cell.angle_gamma   90.00
#
_symmetry.space_group_name_H-M   'P 1'
#
loop_
_entity.id
_entity.type
_entity.pdbx_description
1 polymer ?
#
loop_
_entity_poly.entity_id
_entity_poly.type
_entity_poly.pdbx_seq_one_letter_code
_entity_poly.pdbx_strand_id
1 'polypeptide(L)'
;LHFTKTHDSVLKSVKGLISGGQNKVNFYALPGVPKEMKSMFINYVLPVIEETNENKVVCKSIRTTGVPESILQEKITDIIDNHKNECDIAFLPHRMLGVDIRLTSPNKKLIEKIIDTIVPRIEKYVYGYDSDKLENVISDLLIKNKLTISTAESCTSGLLAAKFTNSSGSSKYFK
;
A
#
# COMPACT_ATOMS: atom_id res chain seq x y z
N LEU A 1 -18.37 -22.56 -23.29
CA LEU A 1 -18.40 -21.99 -21.95
C LEU A 1 -18.62 -23.13 -20.95
N HIS A 2 -17.58 -23.57 -20.26
CA HIS A 2 -17.69 -24.53 -19.17
C HIS A 2 -17.73 -23.79 -17.83
N PHE A 3 -18.82 -23.93 -17.08
CA PHE A 3 -18.94 -23.45 -15.72
C PHE A 3 -18.57 -24.58 -14.76
N THR A 4 -17.50 -24.46 -14.01
CA THR A 4 -17.20 -25.38 -12.91
C THR A 4 -17.78 -24.80 -11.61
N LYS A 5 -18.76 -25.49 -11.04
CA LYS A 5 -19.35 -25.18 -9.75
C LYS A 5 -18.52 -25.88 -8.67
N THR A 6 -17.72 -25.16 -7.91
CA THR A 6 -17.10 -25.69 -6.69
C THR A 6 -18.08 -25.55 -5.53
N HIS A 7 -18.00 -26.45 -4.54
CA HIS A 7 -19.02 -26.76 -3.51
C HIS A 7 -19.30 -25.66 -2.51
N ASP A 8 -18.55 -24.56 -2.49
CA ASP A 8 -18.83 -23.38 -1.69
C ASP A 8 -19.11 -22.21 -2.64
N SER A 9 -20.40 -22.10 -2.90
CA SER A 9 -21.07 -20.97 -3.53
C SER A 9 -20.18 -19.80 -3.95
N VAL A 10 -20.11 -19.56 -5.28
CA VAL A 10 -19.92 -18.27 -5.91
C VAL A 10 -18.55 -17.97 -6.50
N LEU A 11 -17.69 -18.91 -6.84
CA LEU A 11 -16.70 -18.66 -7.87
C LEU A 11 -17.23 -19.17 -9.22
N LYS A 12 -17.75 -18.28 -10.04
CA LYS A 12 -17.97 -18.57 -11.46
C LYS A 12 -16.68 -18.23 -12.21
N SER A 13 -15.77 -19.19 -12.34
CA SER A 13 -14.69 -19.04 -13.29
C SER A 13 -15.23 -19.38 -14.68
N VAL A 14 -15.19 -18.43 -15.58
CA VAL A 14 -15.52 -18.65 -16.99
C VAL A 14 -14.22 -18.89 -17.70
N LYS A 15 -13.93 -20.15 -18.05
CA LYS A 15 -12.86 -20.49 -18.99
C LYS A 15 -13.43 -20.38 -20.40
N GLY A 16 -13.09 -19.32 -21.12
CA GLY A 16 -13.47 -19.13 -22.52
C GLY A 16 -12.24 -19.25 -23.42
N LEU A 17 -12.33 -20.11 -24.43
CA LEU A 17 -11.44 -20.06 -25.59
C LEU A 17 -11.94 -18.93 -26.51
N ILE A 18 -11.19 -17.84 -26.61
CA ILE A 18 -11.40 -16.87 -27.69
C ILE A 18 -10.74 -17.50 -28.92
N SER A 19 -11.54 -17.84 -29.92
CA SER A 19 -11.07 -18.41 -31.18
C SER A 19 -10.13 -17.42 -31.86
N GLY A 20 -8.85 -17.77 -32.00
CA GLY A 20 -7.88 -16.98 -32.74
C GLY A 20 -6.46 -16.94 -32.17
N GLY A 21 -6.17 -17.56 -31.02
CA GLY A 21 -4.82 -17.62 -30.47
C GLY A 21 -4.67 -18.62 -29.34
N GLN A 22 -3.47 -19.13 -29.13
CA GLN A 22 -3.15 -20.07 -28.05
C GLN A 22 -3.22 -19.51 -26.64
N ASN A 23 -3.72 -18.28 -26.43
CA ASN A 23 -3.78 -17.61 -25.14
C ASN A 23 -5.05 -18.01 -24.39
N LYS A 24 -4.88 -18.75 -23.28
CA LYS A 24 -5.96 -19.01 -22.32
C LYS A 24 -6.22 -17.75 -21.50
N VAL A 25 -7.42 -17.19 -21.60
CA VAL A 25 -7.86 -16.05 -20.78
C VAL A 25 -8.71 -16.58 -19.63
N ASN A 26 -8.38 -16.23 -18.41
CA ASN A 26 -9.16 -16.53 -17.22
C ASN A 26 -10.02 -15.32 -16.84
N PHE A 27 -11.33 -15.53 -16.67
CA PHE A 27 -12.26 -14.51 -16.17
C PHE A 27 -12.73 -14.93 -14.78
N TYR A 28 -12.69 -13.98 -13.84
CA TYR A 28 -13.15 -14.18 -12.47
C TYR A 28 -14.28 -13.20 -12.17
N ALA A 29 -15.45 -13.72 -11.81
CA ALA A 29 -16.56 -12.91 -11.29
C ALA A 29 -16.63 -13.07 -9.78
N LEU A 30 -16.44 -11.99 -9.04
CA LEU A 30 -16.41 -11.96 -7.59
C LEU A 30 -17.65 -11.22 -7.05
N PRO A 31 -18.15 -11.59 -5.84
CA PRO A 31 -19.30 -10.92 -5.23
C PRO A 31 -18.97 -9.47 -4.87
N GLY A 32 -20.01 -8.62 -4.83
CA GLY A 32 -19.86 -7.20 -4.45
C GLY A 32 -19.58 -6.96 -2.96
N VAL A 33 -19.80 -7.96 -2.09
CA VAL A 33 -19.55 -7.83 -0.64
C VAL A 33 -18.03 -7.87 -0.38
N PRO A 34 -17.40 -6.79 0.15
CA PRO A 34 -15.94 -6.68 0.23
C PRO A 34 -15.25 -7.80 1.02
N LYS A 35 -15.86 -8.27 2.10
CA LYS A 35 -15.29 -9.33 2.94
C LYS A 35 -15.25 -10.67 2.21
N GLU A 36 -16.33 -11.00 1.52
CA GLU A 36 -16.41 -12.23 0.71
C GLU A 36 -15.50 -12.16 -0.49
N MET A 37 -15.52 -11.04 -1.21
CA MET A 37 -14.67 -10.78 -2.36
C MET A 37 -13.19 -10.96 -2.02
N LYS A 38 -12.72 -10.34 -0.91
CA LYS A 38 -11.32 -10.48 -0.46
C LYS A 38 -10.95 -11.92 -0.14
N SER A 39 -11.81 -12.63 0.60
CA SER A 39 -11.59 -14.03 0.94
C SER A 39 -11.48 -14.90 -0.30
N MET A 40 -12.38 -14.72 -1.26
CA MET A 40 -12.39 -15.47 -2.51
C MET A 40 -11.19 -15.13 -3.40
N PHE A 41 -10.82 -13.85 -3.49
CA PHE A 41 -9.64 -13.43 -4.25
C PHE A 41 -8.37 -14.09 -3.70
N ILE A 42 -8.14 -14.00 -2.38
CA ILE A 42 -6.94 -14.53 -1.73
C ILE A 42 -6.84 -16.05 -1.88
N ASN A 43 -7.97 -16.76 -1.69
CA ASN A 43 -7.95 -18.23 -1.63
C ASN A 43 -7.97 -18.91 -3.02
N TYR A 44 -8.50 -18.24 -4.04
CA TYR A 44 -8.75 -18.90 -5.34
C TYR A 44 -8.16 -18.19 -6.56
N VAL A 45 -8.09 -16.85 -6.53
CA VAL A 45 -7.60 -16.09 -7.68
C VAL A 45 -6.10 -15.83 -7.56
N LEU A 46 -5.67 -15.38 -6.39
CA LEU A 46 -4.27 -15.02 -6.15
C LEU A 46 -3.30 -16.19 -6.40
N PRO A 47 -3.55 -17.43 -5.93
CA PRO A 47 -2.66 -18.56 -6.21
C PRO A 47 -2.47 -18.84 -7.71
N VAL A 48 -3.55 -18.72 -8.49
CA VAL A 48 -3.47 -18.92 -9.95
C VAL A 48 -2.65 -17.82 -10.62
N ILE A 49 -2.78 -16.57 -10.16
CA ILE A 49 -1.97 -15.46 -10.65
C ILE A 49 -0.50 -15.66 -10.29
N GLU A 50 -0.20 -16.10 -9.08
CA GLU A 50 1.17 -16.35 -8.60
C GLU A 50 1.85 -17.48 -9.36
N GLU A 51 1.12 -18.55 -9.69
CA GLU A 51 1.63 -19.67 -10.49
C GLU A 51 1.90 -19.28 -11.95
N THR A 52 1.08 -18.40 -12.52
CA THR A 52 1.17 -18.00 -13.94
C THR A 52 2.06 -16.79 -14.19
N ASN A 53 2.44 -16.06 -13.15
CA ASN A 53 3.21 -14.84 -13.27
C ASN A 53 4.71 -15.10 -13.15
N GLU A 54 5.39 -15.20 -14.30
CA GLU A 54 6.85 -15.33 -14.36
C GLU A 54 7.58 -14.04 -13.96
N ASN A 55 6.92 -12.88 -14.05
CA ASN A 55 7.49 -11.57 -13.74
C ASN A 55 7.02 -11.08 -12.37
N LYS A 56 7.72 -11.47 -11.32
CA LYS A 56 7.47 -10.92 -9.97
C LYS A 56 7.87 -9.45 -9.91
N VAL A 57 6.88 -8.59 -9.76
CA VAL A 57 7.07 -7.16 -9.58
C VAL A 57 7.21 -6.87 -8.09
N VAL A 58 8.23 -6.11 -7.73
CA VAL A 58 8.44 -5.60 -6.37
C VAL A 58 7.84 -4.21 -6.27
N CYS A 59 7.11 -3.98 -5.19
CA CYS A 59 6.53 -2.69 -4.87
C CYS A 59 7.05 -2.22 -3.52
N LYS A 60 7.51 -0.96 -3.44
CA LYS A 60 7.94 -0.29 -2.22
C LYS A 60 7.30 1.08 -2.12
N SER A 61 6.94 1.48 -0.92
CA SER A 61 6.34 2.80 -0.68
C SER A 61 7.15 3.58 0.34
N ILE A 62 7.44 4.85 0.02
CA ILE A 62 7.95 5.84 0.96
C ILE A 62 6.72 6.57 1.51
N ARG A 63 6.53 6.52 2.83
CA ARG A 63 5.40 7.16 3.51
C ARG A 63 5.77 8.58 3.92
N THR A 64 5.04 9.58 3.41
CA THR A 64 5.30 10.98 3.75
C THR A 64 4.08 11.69 4.35
N THR A 65 4.33 12.71 5.14
CA THR A 65 3.29 13.56 5.74
C THR A 65 3.70 15.03 5.76
N GLY A 66 2.71 15.93 5.88
CA GLY A 66 2.95 17.35 6.04
C GLY A 66 3.49 18.06 4.80
N VAL A 67 3.33 17.46 3.60
CA VAL A 67 3.80 18.02 2.34
C VAL A 67 2.79 17.75 1.22
N PRO A 68 2.49 18.73 0.34
CA PRO A 68 1.68 18.52 -0.84
C PRO A 68 2.45 17.74 -1.92
N GLU A 69 1.70 17.04 -2.76
CA GLU A 69 2.24 16.21 -3.87
C GLU A 69 3.14 17.02 -4.80
N SER A 70 2.73 18.25 -5.16
CA SER A 70 3.49 19.12 -6.07
C SER A 70 4.91 19.41 -5.59
N ILE A 71 5.10 19.60 -4.28
CA ILE A 71 6.43 19.82 -3.68
C ILE A 71 7.27 18.54 -3.72
N LEU A 72 6.66 17.39 -3.46
CA LEU A 72 7.38 16.10 -3.58
C LEU A 72 7.81 15.87 -5.03
N GLN A 73 6.90 16.08 -5.97
CA GLN A 73 7.17 15.93 -7.40
C GLN A 73 8.31 16.83 -7.87
N GLU A 74 8.26 18.12 -7.52
CA GLU A 74 9.33 19.07 -7.85
C GLU A 74 10.71 18.60 -7.39
N LYS A 75 10.79 18.04 -6.17
CA LYS A 75 12.05 17.59 -5.58
C LYS A 75 12.66 16.35 -6.22
N ILE A 76 11.85 15.52 -6.90
CA ILE A 76 12.29 14.23 -7.42
C ILE A 76 12.01 14.04 -8.92
N THR A 77 11.57 15.09 -9.64
CA THR A 77 11.24 15.01 -11.08
C THR A 77 12.38 14.45 -11.91
N ASP A 78 13.60 14.90 -11.66
CA ASP A 78 14.81 14.39 -12.35
C ASP A 78 15.03 12.90 -12.11
N ILE A 79 14.74 12.40 -10.91
CA ILE A 79 14.86 10.97 -10.59
C ILE A 79 13.79 10.18 -11.35
N ILE A 80 12.55 10.70 -11.40
CA ILE A 80 11.45 10.08 -12.14
C ILE A 80 11.82 9.97 -13.62
N ASP A 81 12.26 11.07 -14.23
CA ASP A 81 12.60 11.12 -15.65
C ASP A 81 13.76 10.17 -16.02
N ASN A 82 14.73 10.06 -15.14
CA ASN A 82 15.89 9.18 -15.35
C ASN A 82 15.55 7.68 -15.26
N HIS A 83 14.46 7.32 -14.56
CA HIS A 83 14.14 5.92 -14.30
C HIS A 83 12.78 5.46 -14.88
N LYS A 84 12.08 6.32 -15.64
CA LYS A 84 10.71 6.07 -16.15
C LYS A 84 10.53 4.79 -16.96
N ASN A 85 11.61 4.26 -17.57
CA ASN A 85 11.55 3.03 -18.36
C ASN A 85 11.82 1.76 -17.54
N GLU A 86 12.31 1.88 -16.30
CA GLU A 86 12.77 0.75 -15.48
C GLU A 86 12.01 0.64 -14.15
N CYS A 87 11.45 1.76 -13.67
CA CYS A 87 10.70 1.83 -12.43
C CYS A 87 9.51 2.77 -12.59
N ASP A 88 8.31 2.28 -12.29
CA ASP A 88 7.13 3.13 -12.18
C ASP A 88 7.14 3.82 -10.81
N ILE A 89 7.07 5.15 -10.80
CA ILE A 89 7.05 5.98 -9.60
C ILE A 89 5.73 6.76 -9.58
N ALA A 90 4.86 6.41 -8.65
CA ALA A 90 3.53 6.99 -8.52
C ALA A 90 3.33 7.68 -7.18
N PHE A 91 2.61 8.81 -7.19
CA PHE A 91 2.16 9.50 -6.00
C PHE A 91 0.75 9.03 -5.62
N LEU A 92 0.57 8.67 -4.37
CA LEU A 92 -0.69 8.16 -3.81
C LEU A 92 -1.13 9.07 -2.67
N PRO A 93 -1.95 10.10 -2.96
CA PRO A 93 -2.43 11.00 -1.92
C PRO A 93 -3.44 10.29 -1.01
N HIS A 94 -3.23 10.42 0.29
CA HIS A 94 -4.16 9.98 1.32
C HIS A 94 -4.86 11.18 1.93
N ARG A 95 -6.18 11.14 1.98
CA ARG A 95 -7.05 12.26 2.34
C ARG A 95 -6.68 12.98 3.65
N MET A 96 -6.00 12.32 4.59
CA MET A 96 -5.69 12.87 5.93
C MET A 96 -4.24 12.61 6.38
N LEU A 97 -3.46 11.81 5.68
CA LEU A 97 -2.17 11.36 6.16
C LEU A 97 -0.97 11.92 5.40
N GLY A 98 -1.16 12.38 4.17
CA GLY A 98 -0.09 12.86 3.31
C GLY A 98 -0.07 12.14 1.95
N VAL A 99 1.10 12.00 1.36
CA VAL A 99 1.29 11.41 0.03
C VAL A 99 2.31 10.30 0.11
N ASP A 100 1.95 9.10 -0.31
CA ASP A 100 2.93 8.03 -0.45
C ASP A 100 3.59 8.10 -1.83
N ILE A 101 4.89 7.85 -1.90
CA ILE A 101 5.61 7.66 -3.15
C ILE A 101 5.81 6.16 -3.33
N ARG A 102 5.12 5.58 -4.32
CA ARG A 102 5.19 4.15 -4.62
C ARG A 102 6.12 3.89 -5.78
N LEU A 103 7.09 3.03 -5.58
CA LEU A 103 8.03 2.55 -6.58
C LEU A 103 7.69 1.10 -6.96
N THR A 104 7.62 0.83 -8.25
CA THR A 104 7.25 -0.49 -8.78
C THR A 104 8.22 -0.90 -9.89
N SER A 105 8.91 -2.02 -9.71
CA SER A 105 9.86 -2.56 -10.70
C SER A 105 10.08 -4.07 -10.46
N PRO A 106 10.40 -4.86 -11.47
CA PRO A 106 10.88 -6.24 -11.27
C PRO A 106 12.27 -6.29 -10.60
N ASN A 107 13.03 -5.19 -10.64
CA ASN A 107 14.39 -5.11 -10.09
C ASN A 107 14.39 -4.48 -8.68
N LYS A 108 14.41 -5.33 -7.65
CA LYS A 108 14.45 -4.88 -6.25
C LYS A 108 15.64 -3.98 -5.93
N LYS A 109 16.84 -4.31 -6.45
CA LYS A 109 18.06 -3.51 -6.20
C LYS A 109 17.95 -2.11 -6.79
N LEU A 110 17.29 -1.98 -7.95
CA LEU A 110 17.03 -0.68 -8.55
C LEU A 110 16.12 0.16 -7.66
N ILE A 111 15.03 -0.43 -7.15
CA ILE A 111 14.12 0.28 -6.23
C ILE A 111 14.87 0.78 -5.00
N GLU A 112 15.69 -0.05 -4.37
CA GLU A 112 16.49 0.31 -3.20
C GLU A 112 17.42 1.50 -3.52
N LYS A 113 18.13 1.46 -4.64
CA LYS A 113 18.99 2.55 -5.10
C LYS A 113 18.21 3.86 -5.34
N ILE A 114 17.03 3.78 -5.95
CA ILE A 114 16.18 4.96 -6.19
C ILE A 114 15.70 5.53 -4.85
N ILE A 115 15.27 4.69 -3.91
CA ILE A 115 14.87 5.11 -2.56
C ILE A 115 16.02 5.86 -1.87
N ASP A 116 17.24 5.31 -1.91
CA ASP A 116 18.44 5.94 -1.32
C ASP A 116 18.75 7.31 -1.95
N THR A 117 18.32 7.54 -3.19
CA THR A 117 18.47 8.84 -3.87
C THR A 117 17.33 9.81 -3.54
N ILE A 118 16.09 9.30 -3.39
CA ILE A 118 14.90 10.11 -3.09
C ILE A 118 14.92 10.59 -1.64
N VAL A 119 15.15 9.67 -0.69
CA VAL A 119 14.97 9.94 0.75
C VAL A 119 15.75 11.15 1.25
N PRO A 120 17.04 11.36 0.91
CA PRO A 120 17.78 12.54 1.37
C PRO A 120 17.16 13.88 0.94
N ARG A 121 16.44 13.91 -0.19
CA ARG A 121 15.81 15.14 -0.70
C ARG A 121 14.49 15.48 0.01
N ILE A 122 13.86 14.50 0.63
CA ILE A 122 12.54 14.62 1.25
C ILE A 122 12.52 14.15 2.71
N GLU A 123 13.66 13.89 3.32
CA GLU A 123 13.84 13.25 4.64
C GLU A 123 12.90 13.81 5.72
N LYS A 124 12.77 15.13 5.82
CA LYS A 124 11.93 15.79 6.82
C LYS A 124 10.42 15.48 6.72
N TYR A 125 10.00 14.91 5.60
CA TYR A 125 8.61 14.54 5.37
C TYR A 125 8.36 13.04 5.52
N VAL A 126 9.43 12.22 5.48
CA VAL A 126 9.32 10.76 5.57
C VAL A 126 9.08 10.34 7.00
N TYR A 127 7.99 9.59 7.22
CA TYR A 127 7.71 9.00 8.53
C TYR A 127 7.86 7.47 8.55
N GLY A 128 7.96 6.81 7.41
CA GLY A 128 8.08 5.37 7.35
C GLY A 128 8.07 4.79 5.94
N TYR A 129 7.93 3.49 5.85
CA TYR A 129 7.94 2.73 4.60
C TYR A 129 6.83 1.68 4.58
N ASP A 130 6.40 1.31 3.40
CA ASP A 130 5.46 0.20 3.13
C ASP A 130 4.20 0.21 4.03
N SER A 131 4.12 -0.67 5.02
CA SER A 131 2.98 -0.84 5.91
C SER A 131 3.05 0.01 7.19
N ASP A 132 4.06 0.86 7.34
CA ASP A 132 4.19 1.71 8.52
C ASP A 132 2.99 2.63 8.68
N LYS A 133 2.51 2.75 9.90
CA LYS A 133 1.40 3.62 10.27
C LYS A 133 1.91 4.79 11.08
N LEU A 134 1.45 5.99 10.74
CA LEU A 134 1.88 7.22 11.42
C LEU A 134 1.65 7.16 12.93
N GLU A 135 0.50 6.61 13.35
CA GLU A 135 0.19 6.44 14.78
C GLU A 135 1.19 5.53 15.50
N ASN A 136 1.68 4.47 14.86
CA ASN A 136 2.67 3.58 15.44
C ASN A 136 4.05 4.26 15.55
N VAL A 137 4.47 4.97 14.50
CA VAL A 137 5.74 5.71 14.51
C VAL A 137 5.74 6.78 15.60
N ILE A 138 4.63 7.52 15.78
CA ILE A 138 4.50 8.48 16.86
C ILE A 138 4.55 7.79 18.23
N SER A 139 3.86 6.67 18.39
CA SER A 139 3.87 5.88 19.63
C SER A 139 5.29 5.47 20.02
N ASP A 140 6.04 4.93 19.06
CA ASP A 140 7.43 4.51 19.27
C ASP A 140 8.34 5.69 19.64
N LEU A 141 8.15 6.84 18.99
CA LEU A 141 8.88 8.07 19.32
C LEU A 141 8.56 8.58 20.74
N LEU A 142 7.30 8.55 21.15
CA LEU A 142 6.87 8.95 22.50
C LEU A 142 7.49 8.03 23.57
N ILE A 143 7.43 6.72 23.35
CA ILE A 143 8.02 5.72 24.26
C ILE A 143 9.54 5.91 24.36
N LYS A 144 10.21 6.00 23.20
CA LYS A 144 11.68 6.15 23.11
C LYS A 144 12.16 7.39 23.84
N ASN A 145 11.44 8.51 23.73
CA ASN A 145 11.81 9.77 24.35
C ASN A 145 11.20 9.95 25.76
N LYS A 146 10.48 8.94 26.27
CA LYS A 146 9.79 9.01 27.59
C LYS A 146 8.83 10.18 27.70
N LEU A 147 8.16 10.52 26.59
CA LEU A 147 7.17 11.58 26.50
C LEU A 147 5.78 11.02 26.72
N THR A 148 4.89 11.87 27.22
CA THR A 148 3.47 11.56 27.35
C THR A 148 2.65 12.56 26.56
N ILE A 149 1.48 12.12 26.09
CA ILE A 149 0.51 12.93 25.36
C ILE A 149 -0.88 12.74 25.96
N SER A 150 -1.66 13.78 25.95
CA SER A 150 -3.11 13.75 26.19
C SER A 150 -3.82 14.59 25.14
N THR A 151 -5.10 14.38 24.94
CA THR A 151 -5.90 15.10 23.94
C THR A 151 -7.07 15.79 24.61
N ALA A 152 -7.41 16.98 24.11
CA ALA A 152 -8.67 17.64 24.39
C ALA A 152 -9.41 17.84 23.07
N GLU A 153 -10.53 17.15 22.90
CA GLU A 153 -11.25 17.08 21.63
C GLU A 153 -12.66 17.65 21.77
N SER A 154 -13.19 18.20 20.69
CA SER A 154 -14.57 18.66 20.56
C SER A 154 -15.25 17.96 19.40
N CYS A 155 -15.20 18.52 18.19
CA CYS A 155 -15.90 17.98 17.01
C CYS A 155 -15.36 16.61 16.53
N THR A 156 -14.15 16.23 16.90
CA THR A 156 -13.55 14.93 16.59
C THR A 156 -14.03 13.80 17.49
N SER A 157 -14.75 14.11 18.56
CA SER A 157 -15.42 13.13 19.47
C SER A 157 -14.52 11.99 19.95
N GLY A 158 -13.24 12.28 20.26
CA GLY A 158 -12.29 11.27 20.72
C GLY A 158 -11.56 10.52 19.62
N LEU A 159 -11.68 10.93 18.36
CA LEU A 159 -11.04 10.23 17.23
C LEU A 159 -9.52 10.29 17.29
N LEU A 160 -8.95 11.41 17.76
CA LEU A 160 -7.51 11.56 17.91
C LEU A 160 -7.00 10.70 19.08
N ALA A 161 -7.71 10.70 20.22
CA ALA A 161 -7.42 9.80 21.34
C ALA A 161 -7.46 8.34 20.91
N ALA A 162 -8.50 7.94 20.15
CA ALA A 162 -8.64 6.60 19.62
C ALA A 162 -7.45 6.21 18.72
N LYS A 163 -6.95 7.11 17.88
CA LYS A 163 -5.75 6.88 17.06
C LYS A 163 -4.52 6.57 17.91
N PHE A 164 -4.29 7.33 18.98
CA PHE A 164 -3.15 7.11 19.88
C PHE A 164 -3.31 5.84 20.75
N THR A 165 -4.52 5.46 21.09
CA THR A 165 -4.79 4.32 21.96
C THR A 165 -5.03 3.01 21.22
N ASN A 166 -5.11 3.03 19.89
CA ASN A 166 -5.33 1.85 19.05
C ASN A 166 -4.12 0.89 19.03
N SER A 167 -2.95 1.35 19.45
CA SER A 167 -1.73 0.54 19.54
C SER A 167 -1.58 -0.08 20.93
N SER A 168 -1.19 -1.36 20.99
CA SER A 168 -0.90 -2.03 22.26
C SER A 168 0.22 -1.31 23.02
N GLY A 169 0.05 -1.15 24.34
CA GLY A 169 1.03 -0.46 25.18
C GLY A 169 0.86 1.06 25.24
N SER A 170 -0.23 1.60 24.73
CA SER A 170 -0.54 3.04 24.72
C SER A 170 -0.57 3.68 26.12
N SER A 171 -0.86 2.91 27.18
CA SER A 171 -0.81 3.38 28.58
C SER A 171 0.58 3.92 29.02
N LYS A 172 1.65 3.60 28.29
CA LYS A 172 2.99 4.11 28.57
C LYS A 172 3.15 5.60 28.21
N TYR A 173 2.38 6.09 27.24
CA TYR A 173 2.51 7.45 26.71
C TYR A 173 1.21 8.25 26.70
N PHE A 174 0.05 7.60 26.64
CA PHE A 174 -1.24 8.31 26.63
C PHE A 174 -1.78 8.49 28.05
N LYS A 175 -2.20 9.72 28.42
CA LYS A 175 -2.70 10.10 29.76
C LYS A 175 -4.09 10.69 29.67
#